data_1c0bd9a9d2709b7431f48b7aeb88506c
#
_entry.id   1c0bd9a9d2709b7431f48b7aeb88506c
#
_cell.length_a   1.000
_cell.length_b   1.000
_cell.length_c   1.000
_cell.angle_alpha   90.00
_cell.angle_beta   90.00
_cell.angle_gamma   90.00
#
_symmetry.space_group_name_H-M   'P 1'
#
loop_
_entity.id
_entity.type
_entity.pdbx_description
1 polymer ?
#
loop_
_entity_poly.entity_id
_entity_poly.type
_entity_poly.pdbx_seq_one_letter_code
_entity_poly.pdbx_strand_id
1 'polypeptide(L)'
;VTSMFVQKVLLFLLVSGVPTGLLALDSTPLNEALRQPVVDKRLNMTIGVLGNSDGITFQAAHGFTNLAQERPAKVDTVVAIASMTKLITTVAALQLYEGGQLDIDAPVDTYLAELAGLKKLTGFDNSGEPILVSPTRKPTARELMSHTSGFVYSIWNRNAMVAEEAGLTGDLLSGKEMIANAPIAFEPGARWEYGIGTDWLGLIVEEVSGLTLAEYFDENIFGPLQMRDSFYEIPEDKIERVAYL
;
A
#
# COMPACT_ATOMS: atom_id res chain seq x y z
N VAL A 1 -45.00 2.83 -35.91
CA VAL A 1 -44.38 3.96 -35.22
C VAL A 1 -45.19 4.20 -33.95
N THR A 2 -44.89 3.55 -32.84
CA THR A 2 -45.61 3.76 -31.58
C THR A 2 -44.56 3.84 -30.45
N SER A 3 -44.45 5.04 -29.92
CA SER A 3 -43.70 5.39 -28.74
C SER A 3 -44.29 4.72 -27.49
N MET A 4 -43.53 3.86 -26.81
CA MET A 4 -43.92 3.37 -25.47
C MET A 4 -43.23 4.23 -24.42
N PHE A 5 -44.02 5.05 -23.74
CA PHE A 5 -43.69 5.73 -22.50
C PHE A 5 -43.56 4.71 -21.36
N VAL A 6 -42.37 4.56 -20.80
CA VAL A 6 -42.17 3.84 -19.55
C VAL A 6 -42.42 4.85 -18.40
N GLN A 7 -43.56 4.74 -17.76
CA GLN A 7 -43.91 5.47 -16.56
C GLN A 7 -43.14 4.87 -15.36
N LYS A 8 -42.17 5.62 -14.83
CA LYS A 8 -41.55 5.30 -13.54
C LYS A 8 -42.52 5.60 -12.42
N VAL A 9 -43.06 4.59 -11.80
CA VAL A 9 -43.80 4.70 -10.56
C VAL A 9 -42.79 4.91 -9.42
N LEU A 10 -42.75 6.13 -8.89
CA LEU A 10 -42.00 6.47 -7.68
C LEU A 10 -42.86 6.08 -6.47
N LEU A 11 -42.56 4.94 -5.84
CA LEU A 11 -43.25 4.53 -4.60
C LEU A 11 -42.62 5.27 -3.43
N PHE A 12 -43.24 6.33 -2.95
CA PHE A 12 -42.90 6.97 -1.67
C PHE A 12 -43.44 6.10 -0.53
N LEU A 13 -42.56 5.32 0.11
CA LEU A 13 -42.84 4.74 1.42
C LEU A 13 -42.63 5.86 2.47
N LEU A 14 -43.69 6.48 2.91
CA LEU A 14 -43.74 7.26 4.14
C LEU A 14 -43.62 6.28 5.31
N VAL A 15 -42.40 6.04 5.77
CA VAL A 15 -42.16 5.41 7.07
C VAL A 15 -42.33 6.51 8.11
N SER A 16 -43.52 6.54 8.71
CA SER A 16 -43.84 7.35 9.85
C SER A 16 -42.95 7.02 11.04
N GLY A 17 -42.12 7.99 11.46
CA GLY A 17 -41.81 8.28 12.84
C GLY A 17 -41.30 7.12 13.71
N VAL A 18 -40.14 6.50 13.40
CA VAL A 18 -39.29 6.01 14.45
C VAL A 18 -38.25 7.13 14.66
N PRO A 19 -38.13 7.73 15.85
CA PRO A 19 -37.05 8.64 16.12
C PRO A 19 -35.76 7.80 15.98
N THR A 20 -35.04 7.98 14.89
CA THR A 20 -33.65 7.54 14.79
C THR A 20 -32.83 8.43 15.72
N GLY A 21 -32.98 8.19 17.02
CA GLY A 21 -31.94 8.55 17.95
C GLY A 21 -30.70 7.84 17.45
N LEU A 22 -29.78 8.56 16.84
CA LEU A 22 -28.42 8.07 16.68
C LEU A 22 -28.02 7.61 18.09
N LEU A 23 -28.00 6.29 18.30
CA LEU A 23 -27.36 5.73 19.48
C LEU A 23 -25.90 6.15 19.33
N ALA A 24 -25.47 7.11 20.14
CA ALA A 24 -24.08 7.49 20.19
C ALA A 24 -23.29 6.22 20.40
N LEU A 25 -22.28 5.99 19.56
CA LEU A 25 -21.41 4.83 19.69
C LEU A 25 -20.85 4.80 21.12
N ASP A 26 -21.13 3.76 21.89
CA ASP A 26 -20.43 3.53 23.16
C ASP A 26 -18.97 3.23 22.83
N SER A 27 -18.12 4.24 22.95
CA SER A 27 -16.70 4.13 22.67
C SER A 27 -15.88 3.51 23.81
N THR A 28 -16.50 3.22 24.96
CA THR A 28 -15.80 2.66 26.12
C THR A 28 -15.08 1.35 25.82
N PRO A 29 -15.70 0.35 25.16
CA PRO A 29 -15.01 -0.89 24.79
C PRO A 29 -13.85 -0.67 23.81
N LEU A 30 -14.01 0.25 22.87
CA LEU A 30 -12.96 0.58 21.89
C LEU A 30 -11.75 1.23 22.58
N ASN A 31 -12.03 2.20 23.45
CA ASN A 31 -10.98 2.86 24.22
C ASN A 31 -10.21 1.89 25.11
N GLU A 32 -10.91 0.98 25.76
CA GLU A 32 -10.29 -0.05 26.61
C GLU A 32 -9.47 -1.04 25.79
N ALA A 33 -9.95 -1.46 24.62
CA ALA A 33 -9.21 -2.34 23.71
C ALA A 33 -7.87 -1.72 23.24
N LEU A 34 -7.85 -0.41 23.06
CA LEU A 34 -6.60 0.32 22.76
C LEU A 34 -5.71 0.49 24.00
N ARG A 35 -6.30 0.78 25.15
CA ARG A 35 -5.55 1.06 26.37
C ARG A 35 -4.88 -0.21 26.94
N GLN A 36 -5.58 -1.35 26.94
CA GLN A 36 -5.14 -2.55 27.61
C GLN A 36 -3.78 -3.09 27.14
N PRO A 37 -3.45 -3.16 25.82
CA PRO A 37 -2.13 -3.61 25.37
C PRO A 37 -0.97 -2.76 25.86
N VAL A 38 -1.21 -1.48 26.10
CA VAL A 38 -0.19 -0.55 26.64
C VAL A 38 -0.02 -0.78 28.15
N VAL A 39 -1.11 -0.94 28.89
CA VAL A 39 -1.09 -1.27 30.32
C VAL A 39 -0.35 -2.57 30.58
N ASP A 40 -0.61 -3.59 29.75
CA ASP A 40 0.05 -4.90 29.80
C ASP A 40 1.50 -4.89 29.31
N LYS A 41 2.01 -3.72 28.86
CA LYS A 41 3.35 -3.55 28.29
C LYS A 41 3.63 -4.42 27.08
N ARG A 42 2.58 -4.80 26.33
CA ARG A 42 2.71 -5.54 25.06
C ARG A 42 3.02 -4.62 23.89
N LEU A 43 2.57 -3.36 23.96
CA LEU A 43 2.81 -2.31 22.98
C LEU A 43 3.24 -1.02 23.69
N ASN A 44 4.13 -0.27 23.05
CA ASN A 44 4.58 1.04 23.57
C ASN A 44 3.48 2.08 23.45
N MET A 45 2.73 2.03 22.36
CA MET A 45 1.60 2.91 22.09
C MET A 45 0.54 2.22 21.24
N THR A 46 -0.67 2.78 21.29
CA THR A 46 -1.76 2.48 20.37
C THR A 46 -2.46 3.76 19.94
N ILE A 47 -2.91 3.81 18.71
CA ILE A 47 -3.74 4.90 18.17
C ILE A 47 -4.87 4.23 17.40
N GLY A 48 -6.09 4.67 17.63
CA GLY A 48 -7.28 4.20 16.92
C GLY A 48 -8.13 5.36 16.43
N VAL A 49 -8.60 5.27 15.20
CA VAL A 49 -9.52 6.23 14.58
C VAL A 49 -10.60 5.46 13.87
N LEU A 50 -11.85 5.83 14.10
CA LEU A 50 -13.01 5.38 13.33
C LEU A 50 -13.72 6.59 12.74
N GLY A 51 -14.25 6.42 11.54
CA GLY A 51 -15.02 7.45 10.86
C GLY A 51 -16.07 6.85 9.93
N ASN A 52 -16.95 7.70 9.46
CA ASN A 52 -17.93 7.42 8.43
C ASN A 52 -18.00 8.61 7.45
N SER A 53 -19.01 8.66 6.59
CA SER A 53 -19.22 9.78 5.65
C SER A 53 -19.41 11.14 6.33
N ASP A 54 -19.80 11.19 7.60
CA ASP A 54 -20.07 12.42 8.35
C ASP A 54 -18.82 12.92 9.10
N GLY A 55 -17.78 12.09 9.19
CA GLY A 55 -16.50 12.43 9.82
C GLY A 55 -16.01 11.41 10.84
N ILE A 56 -15.09 11.85 11.70
CA ILE A 56 -14.51 11.00 12.76
C ILE A 56 -15.53 10.80 13.88
N THR A 57 -15.86 9.55 14.17
CA THR A 57 -16.81 9.16 15.23
C THR A 57 -16.12 8.69 16.52
N PHE A 58 -14.84 8.27 16.41
CA PHE A 58 -14.03 7.89 17.56
C PHE A 58 -12.56 8.12 17.24
N GLN A 59 -11.81 8.59 18.23
CA GLN A 59 -10.35 8.61 18.18
C GLN A 59 -9.79 8.53 19.60
N ALA A 60 -8.71 7.78 19.76
CA ALA A 60 -7.97 7.64 21.01
C ALA A 60 -6.50 7.31 20.76
N ALA A 61 -5.64 7.72 21.67
CA ALA A 61 -4.23 7.37 21.70
C ALA A 61 -3.80 7.04 23.12
N HIS A 62 -2.98 6.02 23.31
CA HIS A 62 -2.45 5.58 24.58
C HIS A 62 -0.97 5.24 24.47
N GLY A 63 -0.24 5.41 25.57
CA GLY A 63 1.18 5.09 25.67
C GLY A 63 2.10 6.22 25.24
N PHE A 64 3.29 5.85 24.80
CA PHE A 64 4.38 6.79 24.54
C PHE A 64 5.00 6.56 23.17
N THR A 65 5.28 7.66 22.44
CA THR A 65 5.99 7.65 21.15
C THR A 65 7.50 7.48 21.33
N ASN A 66 8.00 7.76 22.54
CA ASN A 66 9.39 7.56 22.95
C ASN A 66 9.38 7.17 24.44
N LEU A 67 9.73 5.92 24.73
CA LEU A 67 9.73 5.40 26.10
C LEU A 67 10.79 6.06 26.98
N ALA A 68 11.97 6.38 26.42
CA ALA A 68 13.07 7.00 27.19
C ALA A 68 12.77 8.43 27.63
N GLN A 69 11.94 9.13 26.86
CA GLN A 69 11.55 10.53 27.13
C GLN A 69 10.13 10.65 27.69
N GLU A 70 9.43 9.54 27.87
CA GLU A 70 8.02 9.50 28.30
C GLU A 70 7.13 10.47 27.49
N ARG A 71 7.41 10.62 26.18
CA ARG A 71 6.62 11.48 25.29
C ARG A 71 5.28 10.82 24.95
N PRO A 72 4.13 11.38 25.38
CA PRO A 72 2.84 10.74 25.19
C PRO A 72 2.48 10.60 23.72
N ALA A 73 1.86 9.48 23.37
CA ALA A 73 1.20 9.31 22.08
C ALA A 73 -0.04 10.20 22.00
N LYS A 74 -0.28 10.77 20.82
CA LYS A 74 -1.45 11.60 20.51
C LYS A 74 -2.12 11.09 19.24
N VAL A 75 -3.35 11.49 19.00
CA VAL A 75 -4.09 11.10 17.78
C VAL A 75 -3.47 11.66 16.50
N ASP A 76 -2.67 12.70 16.62
CA ASP A 76 -1.91 13.34 15.55
C ASP A 76 -0.43 12.91 15.50
N THR A 77 -0.06 11.85 16.21
CA THR A 77 1.28 11.25 16.12
C THR A 77 1.57 10.75 14.71
N VAL A 78 2.72 11.11 14.20
CA VAL A 78 3.21 10.67 12.89
C VAL A 78 3.90 9.32 13.02
N VAL A 79 3.51 8.37 12.17
CA VAL A 79 4.04 7.00 12.16
C VAL A 79 4.41 6.57 10.75
N ALA A 80 5.39 5.68 10.62
CA ALA A 80 5.68 5.01 9.35
C ALA A 80 4.55 4.04 9.03
N ILE A 81 3.90 4.23 7.87
CA ILE A 81 2.77 3.39 7.43
C ILE A 81 3.21 2.13 6.66
N ALA A 82 4.50 2.02 6.35
CA ALA A 82 5.10 0.86 5.69
C ALA A 82 4.25 0.39 4.49
N SER A 83 3.85 -0.87 4.47
CA SER A 83 3.13 -1.48 3.34
C SER A 83 1.72 -0.93 3.07
N MET A 84 1.16 -0.10 3.95
CA MET A 84 -0.09 0.64 3.62
C MET A 84 0.13 1.63 2.47
N THR A 85 1.38 2.05 2.22
CA THR A 85 1.79 2.84 1.05
C THR A 85 1.41 2.16 -0.28
N LYS A 86 1.36 0.84 -0.33
CA LYS A 86 0.98 0.09 -1.55
C LYS A 86 -0.41 0.42 -2.05
N LEU A 87 -1.35 0.70 -1.15
CA LEU A 87 -2.68 1.16 -1.53
C LEU A 87 -2.60 2.50 -2.27
N ILE A 88 -1.80 3.43 -1.77
CA ILE A 88 -1.65 4.77 -2.34
C ILE A 88 -0.98 4.69 -3.72
N THR A 89 0.07 3.88 -3.84
CA THR A 89 0.74 3.62 -5.13
C THR A 89 -0.22 2.99 -6.14
N THR A 90 -1.08 2.08 -5.69
CA THR A 90 -2.11 1.46 -6.55
C THR A 90 -3.14 2.50 -7.02
N VAL A 91 -3.58 3.41 -6.14
CA VAL A 91 -4.47 4.51 -6.50
C VAL A 91 -3.82 5.41 -7.55
N ALA A 92 -2.54 5.77 -7.38
CA ALA A 92 -1.79 6.57 -8.36
C ALA A 92 -1.77 5.90 -9.75
N ALA A 93 -1.46 4.60 -9.81
CA ALA A 93 -1.47 3.86 -11.07
C ALA A 93 -2.88 3.79 -11.70
N LEU A 94 -3.93 3.65 -10.89
CA LEU A 94 -5.30 3.64 -11.38
C LEU A 94 -5.77 5.02 -11.86
N GLN A 95 -5.30 6.12 -11.26
CA GLN A 95 -5.54 7.47 -11.78
C GLN A 95 -4.92 7.67 -13.17
N LEU A 96 -3.68 7.19 -13.38
CA LEU A 96 -3.02 7.22 -14.70
C LEU A 96 -3.75 6.33 -15.71
N TYR A 97 -4.27 5.19 -15.29
CA TYR A 97 -5.11 4.32 -16.11
C TYR A 97 -6.42 5.01 -16.51
N GLU A 98 -7.15 5.60 -15.57
CA GLU A 98 -8.37 6.37 -15.83
C GLU A 98 -8.11 7.57 -16.75
N GLY A 99 -6.95 8.20 -16.62
CA GLY A 99 -6.48 9.28 -17.49
C GLY A 99 -6.02 8.82 -18.87
N GLY A 100 -6.00 7.50 -19.15
CA GLY A 100 -5.56 6.93 -20.43
C GLY A 100 -4.05 7.01 -20.67
N GLN A 101 -3.25 7.30 -19.65
CA GLN A 101 -1.79 7.41 -19.70
C GLN A 101 -1.10 6.06 -19.45
N LEU A 102 -1.73 5.17 -18.72
CA LEU A 102 -1.25 3.83 -18.36
C LEU A 102 -2.23 2.77 -18.85
N ASP A 103 -1.77 1.82 -19.68
CA ASP A 103 -2.48 0.57 -19.93
C ASP A 103 -2.02 -0.48 -18.91
N ILE A 104 -2.88 -0.81 -17.96
CA ILE A 104 -2.55 -1.75 -16.87
C ILE A 104 -2.40 -3.20 -17.34
N ASP A 105 -2.80 -3.52 -18.56
CA ASP A 105 -2.69 -4.84 -19.17
C ASP A 105 -1.54 -4.95 -20.18
N ALA A 106 -0.85 -3.83 -20.48
CA ALA A 106 0.39 -3.86 -21.26
C ALA A 106 1.54 -4.50 -20.45
N PRO A 107 2.51 -5.16 -21.13
CA PRO A 107 3.73 -5.65 -20.48
C PRO A 107 4.50 -4.50 -19.81
N VAL A 108 5.04 -4.74 -18.62
CA VAL A 108 5.72 -3.69 -17.81
C VAL A 108 6.96 -3.11 -18.49
N ASP A 109 7.62 -3.85 -19.36
CA ASP A 109 8.78 -3.38 -20.14
C ASP A 109 8.40 -2.38 -21.25
N THR A 110 7.11 -2.17 -21.48
CA THR A 110 6.59 -1.03 -22.28
C THR A 110 6.88 0.30 -21.59
N TYR A 111 6.92 0.32 -20.26
CA TYR A 111 7.13 1.51 -19.44
C TYR A 111 8.55 1.56 -18.87
N LEU A 112 9.09 0.42 -18.41
CA LEU A 112 10.40 0.31 -17.79
C LEU A 112 11.30 -0.61 -18.61
N ALA A 113 12.17 -0.02 -19.43
CA ALA A 113 13.08 -0.75 -20.33
C ALA A 113 14.00 -1.74 -19.59
N GLU A 114 14.34 -1.46 -18.33
CA GLU A 114 15.12 -2.36 -17.48
C GLU A 114 14.46 -3.71 -17.25
N LEU A 115 13.13 -3.79 -17.31
CA LEU A 115 12.38 -5.03 -17.18
C LEU A 115 12.37 -5.89 -18.47
N ALA A 116 12.92 -5.38 -19.57
CA ALA A 116 13.10 -6.18 -20.80
C ALA A 116 13.97 -7.43 -20.54
N GLY A 117 14.98 -7.29 -19.67
CA GLY A 117 15.89 -8.35 -19.25
C GLY A 117 15.37 -9.26 -18.15
N LEU A 118 14.13 -9.07 -17.64
CA LEU A 118 13.59 -9.80 -16.49
C LEU A 118 13.75 -11.31 -16.64
N LYS A 119 14.28 -11.94 -15.56
CA LYS A 119 14.49 -13.38 -15.44
C LYS A 119 13.54 -14.00 -14.42
N LYS A 120 13.35 -15.32 -14.53
CA LYS A 120 12.67 -16.14 -13.54
C LYS A 120 13.67 -17.07 -12.89
N LEU A 121 13.73 -17.06 -11.57
CA LEU A 121 14.50 -18.00 -10.77
C LEU A 121 13.77 -19.33 -10.67
N THR A 122 14.38 -20.41 -11.15
CA THR A 122 13.79 -21.76 -11.10
C THR A 122 14.41 -22.65 -10.04
N GLY A 123 15.53 -22.25 -9.47
CA GLY A 123 16.26 -22.98 -8.43
C GLY A 123 17.73 -22.62 -8.45
N PHE A 124 18.53 -23.51 -7.86
CA PHE A 124 19.98 -23.40 -7.79
C PHE A 124 20.61 -24.71 -8.28
N ASP A 125 21.76 -24.61 -8.91
CA ASP A 125 22.53 -25.79 -9.32
C ASP A 125 23.30 -26.43 -8.15
N ASN A 126 24.07 -27.47 -8.44
CA ASN A 126 24.85 -28.21 -7.41
C ASN A 126 25.98 -27.36 -6.80
N SER A 127 26.39 -26.27 -7.42
CA SER A 127 27.38 -25.31 -6.90
C SER A 127 26.74 -24.16 -6.11
N GLY A 128 25.39 -24.10 -6.08
CA GLY A 128 24.63 -23.04 -5.42
C GLY A 128 24.37 -21.82 -6.30
N GLU A 129 24.72 -21.90 -7.61
CA GLU A 129 24.47 -20.79 -8.53
C GLU A 129 23.00 -20.73 -8.96
N PRO A 130 22.40 -19.53 -9.09
CA PRO A 130 21.00 -19.38 -9.45
C PRO A 130 20.72 -19.81 -10.89
N ILE A 131 19.70 -20.64 -11.10
CA ILE A 131 19.22 -21.04 -12.42
C ILE A 131 18.16 -20.05 -12.88
N LEU A 132 18.59 -19.13 -13.76
CA LEU A 132 17.76 -18.06 -14.29
C LEU A 132 17.32 -18.36 -15.73
N VAL A 133 16.01 -18.36 -15.97
CA VAL A 133 15.43 -18.53 -17.30
C VAL A 133 14.60 -17.31 -17.69
N SER A 134 14.31 -17.13 -18.97
CA SER A 134 13.36 -16.10 -19.38
C SER A 134 11.93 -16.56 -19.04
N PRO A 135 11.08 -15.69 -18.47
CA PRO A 135 9.67 -16.02 -18.31
C PRO A 135 8.97 -16.14 -19.68
N THR A 136 7.84 -16.81 -19.72
CA THR A 136 7.05 -16.97 -20.96
C THR A 136 6.47 -15.66 -21.46
N ARG A 137 6.23 -14.71 -20.58
CA ARG A 137 5.84 -13.32 -20.86
C ARG A 137 6.29 -12.39 -19.73
N LYS A 138 6.22 -11.11 -19.96
CA LYS A 138 6.42 -10.10 -18.92
C LYS A 138 5.14 -9.95 -18.08
N PRO A 139 5.26 -9.58 -16.80
CA PRO A 139 4.10 -9.20 -16.01
C PRO A 139 3.47 -7.89 -16.54
N THR A 140 2.27 -7.60 -16.05
CA THR A 140 1.54 -6.35 -16.31
C THR A 140 1.43 -5.52 -15.04
N ALA A 141 1.07 -4.22 -15.16
CA ALA A 141 0.83 -3.37 -13.99
C ALA A 141 -0.33 -3.93 -13.12
N ARG A 142 -1.35 -4.53 -13.73
CA ARG A 142 -2.42 -5.24 -13.03
C ARG A 142 -1.88 -6.36 -12.15
N GLU A 143 -0.92 -7.11 -12.64
CA GLU A 143 -0.31 -8.22 -11.88
C GLU A 143 0.66 -7.73 -10.81
N LEU A 144 1.30 -6.56 -10.98
CA LEU A 144 2.05 -5.91 -9.92
C LEU A 144 1.12 -5.50 -8.76
N MET A 145 0.00 -4.83 -9.06
CA MET A 145 -1.01 -4.41 -8.07
C MET A 145 -1.63 -5.58 -7.31
N SER A 146 -1.86 -6.70 -7.98
CA SER A 146 -2.56 -7.86 -7.41
C SER A 146 -1.64 -8.91 -6.79
N HIS A 147 -0.33 -8.69 -6.75
CA HIS A 147 0.68 -9.63 -6.27
C HIS A 147 0.66 -10.98 -7.02
N THR A 148 0.38 -10.94 -8.32
CA THR A 148 0.41 -12.11 -9.21
C THR A 148 1.50 -12.03 -10.27
N SER A 149 2.36 -11.01 -10.19
CA SER A 149 3.44 -10.76 -11.16
C SER A 149 4.61 -11.75 -11.11
N GLY A 150 4.74 -12.49 -10.01
CA GLY A 150 5.88 -13.37 -9.75
C GLY A 150 6.99 -12.73 -8.91
N PHE A 151 6.99 -11.42 -8.71
CA PHE A 151 7.87 -10.76 -7.74
C PHE A 151 7.45 -11.10 -6.32
N VAL A 152 8.43 -11.47 -5.47
CA VAL A 152 8.21 -11.93 -4.11
C VAL A 152 9.14 -11.22 -3.13
N TYR A 153 8.90 -11.39 -1.83
CA TYR A 153 9.83 -11.00 -0.77
C TYR A 153 10.67 -12.19 -0.31
N SER A 154 11.96 -11.97 -0.05
CA SER A 154 12.89 -12.96 0.53
C SER A 154 12.39 -13.51 1.87
N ILE A 155 11.75 -12.70 2.70
CA ILE A 155 11.24 -13.09 4.02
C ILE A 155 10.15 -14.18 3.99
N TRP A 156 9.50 -14.41 2.85
CA TRP A 156 8.46 -15.45 2.70
C TRP A 156 8.75 -16.46 1.60
N ASN A 157 9.72 -16.18 0.74
CA ASN A 157 10.08 -17.08 -0.35
C ASN A 157 11.50 -17.59 -0.21
N ARG A 158 11.65 -18.92 -0.01
CA ARG A 158 12.96 -19.52 0.24
C ARG A 158 13.95 -19.29 -0.91
N ASN A 159 13.52 -19.39 -2.16
CA ASN A 159 14.43 -19.18 -3.30
C ASN A 159 14.89 -17.71 -3.38
N ALA A 160 13.99 -16.76 -3.10
CA ALA A 160 14.35 -15.35 -3.03
C ALA A 160 15.30 -15.05 -1.84
N MET A 161 15.11 -15.73 -0.70
CA MET A 161 16.03 -15.61 0.44
C MET A 161 17.43 -16.10 0.08
N VAL A 162 17.54 -17.25 -0.57
CA VAL A 162 18.86 -17.77 -1.02
C VAL A 162 19.47 -16.86 -2.09
N ALA A 163 18.66 -16.26 -2.98
CA ALA A 163 19.13 -15.30 -3.97
C ALA A 163 19.67 -14.02 -3.33
N GLU A 164 19.02 -13.53 -2.26
CA GLU A 164 19.50 -12.39 -1.46
C GLU A 164 20.79 -12.72 -0.74
N GLU A 165 20.87 -13.89 -0.07
CA GLU A 165 22.08 -14.38 0.61
C GLU A 165 23.27 -14.57 -0.37
N ALA A 166 22.98 -14.92 -1.62
CA ALA A 166 23.98 -15.02 -2.70
C ALA A 166 24.35 -13.65 -3.34
N GLY A 167 23.74 -12.55 -2.87
CA GLY A 167 23.98 -11.19 -3.38
C GLY A 167 23.38 -10.90 -4.76
N LEU A 168 22.39 -11.68 -5.20
CA LEU A 168 21.69 -11.45 -6.46
C LEU A 168 20.72 -10.27 -6.36
N THR A 169 20.19 -10.01 -5.18
CA THR A 169 19.33 -8.87 -4.86
C THR A 169 19.82 -8.15 -3.62
N GLY A 170 19.44 -6.88 -3.43
CA GLY A 170 19.64 -6.19 -2.16
C GLY A 170 18.69 -6.70 -1.08
N ASP A 171 18.96 -6.34 0.17
CA ASP A 171 18.09 -6.65 1.30
C ASP A 171 16.81 -5.80 1.32
N LEU A 172 15.87 -6.15 2.19
CA LEU A 172 14.55 -5.52 2.30
C LEU A 172 14.61 -4.00 2.51
N LEU A 173 15.69 -3.46 3.07
CA LEU A 173 15.84 -2.04 3.39
C LEU A 173 16.73 -1.28 2.40
N SER A 174 17.29 -1.95 1.41
CA SER A 174 18.21 -1.35 0.44
C SER A 174 17.53 -0.51 -0.66
N GLY A 175 16.21 -0.32 -0.60
CA GLY A 175 15.46 0.51 -1.54
C GLY A 175 15.53 0.00 -2.98
N LYS A 176 16.02 0.82 -3.91
CA LYS A 176 16.12 0.45 -5.34
C LYS A 176 17.01 -0.78 -5.58
N GLU A 177 18.01 -1.04 -4.74
CA GLU A 177 18.90 -2.20 -4.86
C GLU A 177 18.15 -3.52 -4.61
N MET A 178 17.13 -3.51 -3.74
CA MET A 178 16.28 -4.66 -3.47
C MET A 178 15.60 -5.16 -4.76
N ILE A 179 15.16 -4.24 -5.62
CA ILE A 179 14.36 -4.57 -6.80
C ILE A 179 15.19 -4.68 -8.08
N ALA A 180 16.32 -3.98 -8.18
CA ALA A 180 17.05 -3.74 -9.44
C ALA A 180 17.37 -5.00 -10.27
N ASN A 181 17.69 -6.12 -9.62
CA ASN A 181 18.04 -7.38 -10.28
C ASN A 181 17.12 -8.53 -9.83
N ALA A 182 16.03 -8.23 -9.12
CA ALA A 182 15.18 -9.24 -8.54
C ALA A 182 14.51 -10.08 -9.64
N PRO A 183 14.76 -11.39 -9.70
CA PRO A 183 14.05 -12.27 -10.59
C PRO A 183 12.63 -12.51 -10.06
N ILE A 184 11.70 -12.88 -10.95
CA ILE A 184 10.41 -13.42 -10.52
C ILE A 184 10.58 -14.88 -10.10
N ALA A 185 9.79 -15.33 -9.13
CA ALA A 185 9.83 -16.69 -8.59
C ALA A 185 8.90 -17.67 -9.34
N PHE A 186 7.95 -17.16 -10.12
CA PHE A 186 6.99 -17.95 -10.92
C PHE A 186 6.49 -17.15 -12.13
N GLU A 187 5.82 -17.84 -13.05
CA GLU A 187 5.25 -17.19 -14.23
C GLU A 187 4.18 -16.16 -13.84
N PRO A 188 4.16 -14.98 -14.47
CA PRO A 188 3.15 -13.97 -14.23
C PRO A 188 1.73 -14.54 -14.39
N GLY A 189 0.85 -14.28 -13.43
CA GLY A 189 -0.52 -14.78 -13.38
C GLY A 189 -0.68 -16.22 -12.85
N ALA A 190 0.41 -16.95 -12.57
CA ALA A 190 0.31 -18.36 -12.17
C ALA A 190 -0.23 -18.55 -10.76
N ARG A 191 0.05 -17.64 -9.84
CA ARG A 191 -0.43 -17.67 -8.47
C ARG A 191 -0.29 -16.30 -7.79
N TRP A 192 -0.89 -16.17 -6.62
CA TRP A 192 -0.71 -15.03 -5.73
C TRP A 192 0.42 -15.29 -4.75
N GLU A 193 1.32 -14.32 -4.59
CA GLU A 193 2.34 -14.29 -3.53
C GLU A 193 2.73 -12.85 -3.26
N TYR A 194 2.58 -12.41 -2.01
CA TYR A 194 2.90 -11.04 -1.60
C TYR A 194 4.37 -10.71 -1.85
N GLY A 195 4.66 -9.59 -2.50
CA GLY A 195 6.03 -9.25 -2.87
C GLY A 195 6.23 -7.79 -3.28
N ILE A 196 7.40 -7.55 -3.88
CA ILE A 196 7.92 -6.24 -4.28
C ILE A 196 7.29 -5.68 -5.58
N GLY A 197 6.22 -6.28 -6.09
CA GLY A 197 5.60 -5.81 -7.35
C GLY A 197 5.17 -4.35 -7.31
N THR A 198 4.69 -3.87 -6.14
CA THR A 198 4.23 -2.47 -6.01
C THR A 198 5.38 -1.46 -6.02
N ASP A 199 6.60 -1.89 -5.69
CA ASP A 199 7.80 -1.04 -5.82
C ASP A 199 8.08 -0.74 -7.30
N TRP A 200 8.02 -1.76 -8.17
CA TRP A 200 8.07 -1.59 -9.62
C TRP A 200 6.90 -0.74 -10.16
N LEU A 201 5.70 -0.91 -9.59
CA LEU A 201 4.55 -0.07 -9.95
C LEU A 201 4.80 1.41 -9.62
N GLY A 202 5.46 1.70 -8.52
CA GLY A 202 5.88 3.07 -8.17
C GLY A 202 6.78 3.68 -9.23
N LEU A 203 7.78 2.93 -9.73
CA LEU A 203 8.65 3.40 -10.83
C LEU A 203 7.87 3.60 -12.15
N ILE A 204 6.86 2.76 -12.43
CA ILE A 204 5.98 2.98 -13.58
C ILE A 204 5.18 4.28 -13.43
N VAL A 205 4.68 4.58 -12.22
CA VAL A 205 4.01 5.86 -11.95
C VAL A 205 4.95 7.04 -12.21
N GLU A 206 6.20 6.98 -11.73
CA GLU A 206 7.21 8.02 -11.98
C GLU A 206 7.49 8.19 -13.48
N GLU A 207 7.72 7.10 -14.20
CA GLU A 207 8.03 7.13 -15.64
C GLU A 207 6.88 7.71 -16.47
N VAL A 208 5.65 7.28 -16.18
CA VAL A 208 4.47 7.70 -16.97
C VAL A 208 4.04 9.12 -16.64
N SER A 209 4.17 9.56 -15.39
CA SER A 209 3.77 10.90 -14.98
C SER A 209 4.85 11.97 -15.19
N GLY A 210 6.12 11.56 -15.20
CA GLY A 210 7.26 12.48 -15.19
C GLY A 210 7.51 13.15 -13.84
N LEU A 211 6.81 12.74 -12.78
CA LEU A 211 6.96 13.22 -11.39
C LEU A 211 7.62 12.13 -10.54
N THR A 212 8.31 12.52 -9.49
CA THR A 212 8.65 11.57 -8.42
C THR A 212 7.38 11.04 -7.78
N LEU A 213 7.44 9.85 -7.20
CA LEU A 213 6.28 9.26 -6.52
C LEU A 213 5.76 10.15 -5.38
N ALA A 214 6.67 10.83 -4.69
CA ALA A 214 6.34 11.80 -3.64
C ALA A 214 5.55 12.99 -4.21
N GLU A 215 6.03 13.61 -5.28
CA GLU A 215 5.35 14.72 -5.96
C GLU A 215 3.98 14.28 -6.51
N TYR A 216 3.93 13.09 -7.14
CA TYR A 216 2.67 12.57 -7.65
C TYR A 216 1.62 12.39 -6.55
N PHE A 217 2.01 11.81 -5.40
CA PHE A 217 1.10 11.61 -4.27
C PHE A 217 0.63 12.94 -3.69
N ASP A 218 1.52 13.90 -3.53
CA ASP A 218 1.17 15.22 -2.98
C ASP A 218 0.19 15.96 -3.89
N GLU A 219 0.49 16.04 -5.19
CA GLU A 219 -0.33 16.78 -6.15
C GLU A 219 -1.68 16.12 -6.44
N ASN A 220 -1.73 14.78 -6.55
CA ASN A 220 -2.89 14.07 -7.08
C ASN A 220 -3.71 13.32 -6.02
N ILE A 221 -3.17 13.10 -4.81
CA ILE A 221 -3.81 12.31 -3.75
C ILE A 221 -3.87 13.10 -2.44
N PHE A 222 -2.73 13.43 -1.85
CA PHE A 222 -2.68 14.04 -0.52
C PHE A 222 -3.24 15.45 -0.50
N GLY A 223 -2.86 16.29 -1.46
CA GLY A 223 -3.34 17.66 -1.59
C GLY A 223 -4.86 17.72 -1.77
N PRO A 224 -5.43 17.08 -2.81
CA PRO A 224 -6.87 17.05 -3.04
C PRO A 224 -7.70 16.49 -1.87
N LEU A 225 -7.17 15.48 -1.17
CA LEU A 225 -7.81 14.87 0.00
C LEU A 225 -7.47 15.58 1.32
N GLN A 226 -6.67 16.65 1.29
CA GLN A 226 -6.21 17.38 2.46
C GLN A 226 -5.50 16.53 3.52
N MET A 227 -4.76 15.50 3.07
CA MET A 227 -3.98 14.59 3.90
C MET A 227 -2.65 15.23 4.32
N ARG A 228 -2.71 16.33 5.08
CA ARG A 228 -1.57 17.22 5.38
C ARG A 228 -0.48 16.59 6.25
N ASP A 229 -0.74 15.42 6.82
CA ASP A 229 0.19 14.66 7.67
C ASP A 229 0.65 13.36 6.98
N SER A 230 0.54 13.29 5.64
CA SER A 230 1.05 12.20 4.81
C SER A 230 2.15 12.75 3.90
N PHE A 231 3.36 12.19 3.98
CA PHE A 231 4.53 12.67 3.26
C PHE A 231 5.60 11.57 3.17
N TYR A 232 6.52 11.70 2.22
CA TYR A 232 7.71 10.84 2.11
C TYR A 232 8.85 11.32 2.99
N GLU A 233 9.09 12.63 3.00
CA GLU A 233 10.10 13.26 3.84
C GLU A 233 9.41 14.00 4.98
N ILE A 234 9.91 13.79 6.21
CA ILE A 234 9.31 14.38 7.40
C ILE A 234 9.63 15.89 7.42
N PRO A 235 8.61 16.77 7.32
CA PRO A 235 8.81 18.21 7.45
C PRO A 235 9.37 18.58 8.84
N GLU A 236 10.24 19.59 8.91
CA GLU A 236 10.88 20.02 10.17
C GLU A 236 9.87 20.34 11.27
N ASP A 237 8.77 20.99 10.94
CA ASP A 237 7.71 21.34 11.87
C ASP A 237 6.92 20.14 12.43
N LYS A 238 7.15 18.94 11.88
CA LYS A 238 6.47 17.70 12.27
C LYS A 238 7.36 16.69 12.99
N ILE A 239 8.66 16.92 13.05
CA ILE A 239 9.63 16.02 13.68
C ILE A 239 9.24 15.67 15.12
N GLU A 240 8.78 16.66 15.90
CA GLU A 240 8.36 16.46 17.28
C GLU A 240 7.15 15.54 17.45
N ARG A 241 6.40 15.31 16.37
CA ARG A 241 5.22 14.41 16.36
C ARG A 241 5.56 12.97 15.96
N VAL A 242 6.77 12.72 15.47
CA VAL A 242 7.19 11.40 14.98
C VAL A 242 7.35 10.42 16.14
N ALA A 243 6.79 9.21 15.95
CA ALA A 243 7.02 8.10 16.87
C ALA A 243 8.40 7.47 16.59
N TYR A 244 9.18 7.29 17.62
CA TYR A 244 10.43 6.52 17.61
C TYR A 244 10.14 5.16 18.24
N LEU A 245 10.17 4.13 17.42
CA LEU A 245 9.94 2.74 17.82
C LEU A 245 11.25 2.07 18.27
#